data_17c957aa2d5ba7c6ea9e08077f4276cc
#
_entry.id   17c957aa2d5ba7c6ea9e08077f4276cc
#
_cell.length_a   1.000
_cell.length_b   1.000
_cell.length_c   1.000
_cell.angle_alpha   90.00
_cell.angle_beta   90.00
_cell.angle_gamma   90.00
#
_symmetry.space_group_name_H-M   'P 1'
#
loop_
_entity.id
_entity.type
_entity.pdbx_description
1 polymer ?
#
loop_
_entity_poly.entity_id
_entity_poly.type
_entity_poly.pdbx_seq_one_letter_code
_entity_poly.pdbx_strand_id
1 'polypeptide(L)'
;MKFNDIPYQRPNMEEVKKYFKDLTKNLEVANSGAEQIKLIEEFANFKKDLNTTRELANARHSIDTSDKFYEAEMDFFDENDPIIATLNTEVSRAIFNSKFRTELEERFGKHYFKLLECKLVLNEKAIPFMQKENALSTKYDKIIANSKIKFRGKEYTVSPMPPLLQNPDREFRKEAYQARAKFFEEHQEEFDSIYDEMVK
;
A
#
# COMPACT_ATOMS: atom_id res chain seq x y z
N MET A 1 16.66 15.67 11.83
CA MET A 1 16.83 14.35 11.18
C MET A 1 16.49 14.53 9.71
N LYS A 2 17.35 14.13 8.79
CA LYS A 2 17.04 14.12 7.35
C LYS A 2 16.32 12.82 7.01
N PHE A 3 15.54 12.80 5.92
CA PHE A 3 14.78 11.60 5.49
C PHE A 3 15.68 10.35 5.35
N ASN A 4 16.88 10.55 4.78
CA ASN A 4 17.82 9.43 4.59
C ASN A 4 18.40 8.87 5.91
N ASP A 5 18.34 9.64 7.01
CA ASP A 5 18.87 9.23 8.32
C ASP A 5 17.85 8.39 9.13
N ILE A 6 16.60 8.27 8.66
CA ILE A 6 15.56 7.48 9.34
C ILE A 6 15.96 6.02 9.22
N PRO A 7 16.13 5.29 10.35
CA PRO A 7 16.50 3.88 10.30
C PRO A 7 15.37 3.07 9.67
N TYR A 8 15.75 2.08 8.85
CA TYR A 8 14.83 1.11 8.28
C TYR A 8 15.19 -0.29 8.77
N GLN A 9 14.17 -1.03 9.18
CA GLN A 9 14.31 -2.43 9.53
C GLN A 9 13.08 -3.19 9.04
N ARG A 10 13.30 -4.25 8.24
CA ARG A 10 12.22 -5.12 7.77
C ARG A 10 11.47 -5.72 8.94
N PRO A 11 10.12 -5.69 8.96
CA PRO A 11 9.34 -6.32 10.01
C PRO A 11 9.53 -7.84 10.04
N ASN A 12 9.58 -8.41 11.23
CA ASN A 12 9.53 -9.86 11.40
C ASN A 12 8.06 -10.31 11.33
N MET A 13 7.67 -10.96 10.23
CA MET A 13 6.27 -11.37 10.01
C MET A 13 5.75 -12.40 11.01
N GLU A 14 6.60 -13.23 11.59
CA GLU A 14 6.17 -14.18 12.64
C GLU A 14 5.79 -13.43 13.93
N GLU A 15 6.56 -12.39 14.28
CA GLU A 15 6.23 -11.52 15.43
C GLU A 15 4.97 -10.68 15.13
N VAL A 16 4.83 -10.14 13.92
CA VAL A 16 3.63 -9.42 13.49
C VAL A 16 2.40 -10.31 13.60
N LYS A 17 2.41 -11.50 13.00
CA LYS A 17 1.30 -12.46 13.05
C LYS A 17 0.95 -12.85 14.48
N LYS A 18 1.98 -13.11 15.31
CA LYS A 18 1.79 -13.42 16.72
C LYS A 18 1.12 -12.28 17.46
N TYR A 19 1.59 -11.04 17.27
CA TYR A 19 1.01 -9.87 17.91
C TYR A 19 -0.48 -9.71 17.58
N PHE A 20 -0.87 -9.82 16.30
CA PHE A 20 -2.26 -9.74 15.90
C PHE A 20 -3.14 -10.83 16.52
N LYS A 21 -2.66 -12.08 16.55
CA LYS A 21 -3.37 -13.21 17.18
C LYS A 21 -3.55 -13.03 18.69
N ASP A 22 -2.49 -12.63 19.36
CA ASP A 22 -2.51 -12.38 20.81
C ASP A 22 -3.45 -11.21 21.14
N LEU A 23 -3.42 -10.13 20.35
CA LEU A 23 -4.32 -8.99 20.49
C LEU A 23 -5.79 -9.39 20.31
N THR A 24 -6.11 -10.12 19.24
CA THR A 24 -7.48 -10.59 18.97
C THR A 24 -8.00 -11.38 20.18
N LYS A 25 -7.22 -12.34 20.67
CA LYS A 25 -7.56 -13.14 21.86
C LYS A 25 -7.73 -12.26 23.10
N ASN A 26 -6.83 -11.31 23.34
CA ASN A 26 -6.91 -10.42 24.51
C ASN A 26 -8.16 -9.53 24.46
N LEU A 27 -8.54 -9.04 23.27
CA LEU A 27 -9.79 -8.29 23.08
C LEU A 27 -11.02 -9.13 23.40
N GLU A 28 -11.05 -10.41 23.02
CA GLU A 28 -12.17 -11.32 23.28
C GLU A 28 -12.34 -11.66 24.78
N VAL A 29 -11.22 -11.82 25.50
CA VAL A 29 -11.23 -12.20 26.92
C VAL A 29 -11.22 -11.03 27.88
N ALA A 30 -11.09 -9.80 27.41
CA ALA A 30 -11.05 -8.59 28.24
C ALA A 30 -12.26 -8.49 29.19
N ASN A 31 -12.01 -8.00 30.39
CA ASN A 31 -13.01 -7.94 31.46
C ASN A 31 -13.70 -6.57 31.58
N SER A 32 -13.20 -5.54 30.89
CA SER A 32 -13.74 -4.18 30.90
C SER A 32 -13.52 -3.43 29.59
N GLY A 33 -14.34 -2.42 29.33
CA GLY A 33 -14.13 -1.49 28.23
C GLY A 33 -12.82 -0.71 28.35
N ALA A 34 -12.41 -0.35 29.58
CA ALA A 34 -11.13 0.33 29.81
C ALA A 34 -9.92 -0.54 29.39
N GLU A 35 -9.96 -1.85 29.65
CA GLU A 35 -8.94 -2.78 29.18
C GLU A 35 -8.90 -2.87 27.65
N GLN A 36 -10.04 -2.96 27.00
CA GLN A 36 -10.10 -2.96 25.54
C GLN A 36 -9.65 -1.63 24.93
N ILE A 37 -10.00 -0.49 25.53
CA ILE A 37 -9.52 0.82 25.08
C ILE A 37 -8.01 0.86 25.06
N LYS A 38 -7.35 0.41 26.13
CA LYS A 38 -5.89 0.35 26.22
C LYS A 38 -5.28 -0.54 25.13
N LEU A 39 -5.82 -1.73 24.92
CA LEU A 39 -5.38 -2.64 23.86
C LEU A 39 -5.52 -2.01 22.45
N ILE A 40 -6.61 -1.30 22.20
CA ILE A 40 -6.85 -0.62 20.92
C ILE A 40 -5.87 0.55 20.71
N GLU A 41 -5.56 1.31 21.76
CA GLU A 41 -4.60 2.40 21.70
C GLU A 41 -3.15 1.88 21.50
N GLU A 42 -2.77 0.81 22.15
CA GLU A 42 -1.49 0.12 21.92
C GLU A 42 -1.39 -0.43 20.49
N PHE A 43 -2.48 -1.01 19.98
CA PHE A 43 -2.57 -1.44 18.59
C PHE A 43 -2.43 -0.31 17.59
N ALA A 44 -3.02 0.86 17.87
CA ALA A 44 -2.88 2.02 16.99
C ALA A 44 -1.41 2.47 16.87
N ASN A 45 -0.63 2.41 17.96
CA ASN A 45 0.80 2.71 17.95
C ASN A 45 1.58 1.65 17.16
N PHE A 46 1.33 0.36 17.43
CA PHE A 46 1.96 -0.74 16.67
C PHE A 46 1.72 -0.59 15.15
N LYS A 47 0.48 -0.32 14.75
CA LYS A 47 0.16 -0.08 13.33
C LYS A 47 0.86 1.14 12.76
N LYS A 48 1.00 2.21 13.53
CA LYS A 48 1.72 3.40 13.09
C LYS A 48 3.17 3.07 12.77
N ASP A 49 3.85 2.28 13.63
CA ASP A 49 5.24 1.90 13.41
C ASP A 49 5.39 0.98 12.18
N LEU A 50 4.51 -0.02 12.06
CA LEU A 50 4.47 -0.92 10.91
C LEU A 50 4.22 -0.17 9.59
N ASN A 51 3.24 0.75 9.58
CA ASN A 51 2.95 1.57 8.42
C ASN A 51 4.12 2.52 8.08
N THR A 52 4.77 3.11 9.10
CA THR A 52 5.94 3.97 8.87
C THR A 52 7.06 3.19 8.17
N THR A 53 7.32 1.98 8.59
CA THR A 53 8.33 1.10 7.97
C THR A 53 7.98 0.81 6.51
N ARG A 54 6.72 0.46 6.23
CA ARG A 54 6.23 0.23 4.87
C ARG A 54 6.38 1.48 3.99
N GLU A 55 5.95 2.64 4.48
CA GLU A 55 6.03 3.89 3.72
C GLU A 55 7.48 4.34 3.49
N LEU A 56 8.41 4.04 4.40
CA LEU A 56 9.84 4.28 4.18
C LEU A 56 10.39 3.42 3.03
N ALA A 57 10.04 2.14 2.96
CA ALA A 57 10.44 1.26 1.87
C ALA A 57 9.88 1.77 0.54
N ASN A 58 8.58 2.07 0.49
CA ASN A 58 7.89 2.58 -0.69
C ASN A 58 8.49 3.91 -1.18
N ALA A 59 8.70 4.88 -0.28
CA ALA A 59 9.26 6.17 -0.66
C ALA A 59 10.69 6.05 -1.20
N ARG A 60 11.53 5.22 -0.58
CA ARG A 60 12.92 5.02 -1.02
C ARG A 60 13.01 4.28 -2.34
N HIS A 61 12.19 3.25 -2.53
CA HIS A 61 12.05 2.58 -3.83
C HIS A 61 11.56 3.55 -4.91
N SER A 62 10.62 4.44 -4.60
CA SER A 62 10.11 5.45 -5.55
C SER A 62 11.15 6.49 -5.94
N ILE A 63 12.15 6.78 -5.08
CA ILE A 63 13.28 7.69 -5.38
C ILE A 63 14.25 7.03 -6.36
N ASP A 64 14.53 5.73 -6.16
CA ASP A 64 15.41 4.94 -7.03
C ASP A 64 14.85 3.52 -7.21
N THR A 65 14.11 3.32 -8.30
CA THR A 65 13.52 2.03 -8.65
C THR A 65 14.54 0.97 -9.10
N SER A 66 15.81 1.35 -9.26
CA SER A 66 16.92 0.44 -9.58
C SER A 66 17.63 -0.10 -8.34
N ASP A 67 17.36 0.43 -7.16
CA ASP A 67 17.90 -0.03 -5.89
C ASP A 67 17.36 -1.44 -5.55
N LYS A 68 18.23 -2.43 -5.65
CA LYS A 68 17.88 -3.85 -5.44
C LYS A 68 17.46 -4.17 -4.01
N PHE A 69 17.91 -3.39 -3.03
CA PHE A 69 17.47 -3.57 -1.65
C PHE A 69 16.01 -3.17 -1.49
N TYR A 70 15.65 -1.95 -1.92
CA TYR A 70 14.26 -1.49 -1.80
C TYR A 70 13.31 -2.16 -2.80
N GLU A 71 13.79 -2.67 -3.94
CA GLU A 71 13.02 -3.58 -4.80
C GLU A 71 12.60 -4.84 -4.02
N ALA A 72 13.56 -5.49 -3.33
CA ALA A 72 13.25 -6.68 -2.53
C ALA A 72 12.37 -6.38 -1.30
N GLU A 73 12.42 -5.15 -0.76
CA GLU A 73 11.50 -4.72 0.30
C GLU A 73 10.08 -4.53 -0.22
N MET A 74 9.91 -4.01 -1.44
CA MET A 74 8.58 -3.91 -2.08
C MET A 74 7.98 -5.29 -2.34
N ASP A 75 8.76 -6.23 -2.90
CA ASP A 75 8.32 -7.61 -3.10
C ASP A 75 7.87 -8.25 -1.77
N PHE A 76 8.62 -7.99 -0.68
CA PHE A 76 8.24 -8.44 0.66
C PHE A 76 6.89 -7.87 1.11
N PHE A 77 6.62 -6.57 0.91
CA PHE A 77 5.34 -5.97 1.30
C PHE A 77 4.20 -6.41 0.38
N ASP A 78 4.43 -6.59 -0.92
CA ASP A 78 3.43 -7.11 -1.86
C ASP A 78 2.91 -8.50 -1.44
N GLU A 79 3.79 -9.35 -0.92
CA GLU A 79 3.41 -10.66 -0.38
C GLU A 79 2.71 -10.59 0.99
N ASN A 80 3.13 -9.66 1.85
CA ASN A 80 2.72 -9.67 3.26
C ASN A 80 1.58 -8.69 3.60
N ASP A 81 1.39 -7.59 2.86
CA ASP A 81 0.29 -6.65 3.07
C ASP A 81 -1.09 -7.31 3.06
N PRO A 82 -1.41 -8.25 2.14
CA PRO A 82 -2.69 -8.96 2.17
C PRO A 82 -2.88 -9.81 3.43
N ILE A 83 -1.81 -10.40 3.96
CA ILE A 83 -1.83 -11.16 5.21
C ILE A 83 -2.12 -10.21 6.38
N ILE A 84 -1.41 -9.08 6.45
CA ILE A 84 -1.61 -8.04 7.47
C ILE A 84 -3.04 -7.48 7.40
N ALA A 85 -3.57 -7.23 6.20
CA ALA A 85 -4.93 -6.76 5.99
C ALA A 85 -5.98 -7.75 6.52
N THR A 86 -5.78 -9.05 6.30
CA THR A 86 -6.66 -10.11 6.83
C THR A 86 -6.61 -10.17 8.36
N LEU A 87 -5.41 -10.15 8.95
CA LEU A 87 -5.24 -10.11 10.41
C LEU A 87 -5.87 -8.85 11.03
N ASN A 88 -5.71 -7.70 10.38
CA ASN A 88 -6.37 -6.46 10.81
C ASN A 88 -7.91 -6.55 10.73
N THR A 89 -8.46 -7.32 9.80
CA THR A 89 -9.90 -7.59 9.71
C THR A 89 -10.38 -8.43 10.91
N GLU A 90 -9.60 -9.40 11.36
CA GLU A 90 -9.93 -10.21 12.55
C GLU A 90 -9.96 -9.34 13.81
N VAL A 91 -8.94 -8.49 14.04
CA VAL A 91 -8.93 -7.50 15.13
C VAL A 91 -10.14 -6.57 15.02
N SER A 92 -10.43 -6.05 13.82
CA SER A 92 -11.58 -5.18 13.58
C SER A 92 -12.89 -5.87 13.94
N ARG A 93 -13.03 -7.15 13.64
CA ARG A 93 -14.20 -7.97 13.99
C ARG A 93 -14.33 -8.15 15.50
N ALA A 94 -13.23 -8.43 16.21
CA ALA A 94 -13.24 -8.54 17.67
C ALA A 94 -13.67 -7.24 18.35
N ILE A 95 -13.17 -6.08 17.86
CA ILE A 95 -13.57 -4.75 18.34
C ILE A 95 -15.04 -4.48 18.01
N PHE A 96 -15.48 -4.75 16.79
CA PHE A 96 -16.85 -4.48 16.32
C PHE A 96 -17.89 -5.27 17.13
N ASN A 97 -17.60 -6.53 17.47
CA ASN A 97 -18.47 -7.43 18.23
C ASN A 97 -18.28 -7.32 19.76
N SER A 98 -17.57 -6.30 20.23
CA SER A 98 -17.29 -6.15 21.65
C SER A 98 -18.57 -6.01 22.49
N LYS A 99 -18.63 -6.71 23.62
CA LYS A 99 -19.64 -6.51 24.67
C LYS A 99 -19.57 -5.16 25.37
N PHE A 100 -18.44 -4.46 25.24
CA PHE A 100 -18.21 -3.12 25.79
C PHE A 100 -18.42 -2.01 24.76
N ARG A 101 -19.22 -2.27 23.73
CA ARG A 101 -19.47 -1.37 22.61
C ARG A 101 -19.75 0.07 23.01
N THR A 102 -20.60 0.27 24.03
CA THR A 102 -20.98 1.61 24.48
C THR A 102 -19.78 2.41 24.98
N GLU A 103 -18.94 1.82 25.83
CA GLU A 103 -17.72 2.46 26.35
C GLU A 103 -16.72 2.77 25.24
N LEU A 104 -16.59 1.87 24.28
CA LEU A 104 -15.74 2.08 23.12
C LEU A 104 -16.26 3.19 22.19
N GLU A 105 -17.59 3.30 22.00
CA GLU A 105 -18.20 4.39 21.22
C GLU A 105 -18.04 5.74 21.92
N GLU A 106 -18.12 5.79 23.25
CA GLU A 106 -17.83 7.00 24.03
C GLU A 106 -16.38 7.47 23.83
N ARG A 107 -15.43 6.54 23.78
CA ARG A 107 -13.99 6.85 23.62
C ARG A 107 -13.59 7.19 22.19
N PHE A 108 -14.02 6.39 21.19
CA PHE A 108 -13.57 6.47 19.81
C PHE A 108 -14.60 7.10 18.86
N GLY A 109 -15.82 7.25 19.31
CA GLY A 109 -16.94 7.79 18.53
C GLY A 109 -17.65 6.74 17.66
N LYS A 110 -18.95 6.97 17.40
CA LYS A 110 -19.78 6.07 16.58
C LYS A 110 -19.24 5.92 15.14
N HIS A 111 -18.61 6.96 14.60
CA HIS A 111 -18.05 6.92 13.24
C HIS A 111 -16.92 5.88 13.10
N TYR A 112 -16.12 5.70 14.16
CA TYR A 112 -15.08 4.66 14.19
C TYR A 112 -15.63 3.26 13.85
N PHE A 113 -16.80 2.92 14.41
CA PHE A 113 -17.43 1.63 14.18
C PHE A 113 -18.02 1.47 12.78
N LYS A 114 -18.50 2.55 12.16
CA LYS A 114 -18.90 2.52 10.74
C LYS A 114 -17.67 2.21 9.83
N LEU A 115 -16.51 2.78 10.16
CA LEU A 115 -15.27 2.47 9.44
C LEU A 115 -14.80 1.03 9.66
N LEU A 116 -14.99 0.47 10.87
CA LEU A 116 -14.69 -0.94 11.12
C LEU A 116 -15.59 -1.85 10.29
N GLU A 117 -16.89 -1.58 10.24
CA GLU A 117 -17.86 -2.37 9.48
C GLU A 117 -17.45 -2.51 8.01
N CYS A 118 -17.01 -1.41 7.38
CA CYS A 118 -16.51 -1.43 6.00
C CYS A 118 -15.27 -2.34 5.79
N LYS A 119 -14.53 -2.63 6.86
CA LYS A 119 -13.31 -3.46 6.80
C LYS A 119 -13.57 -4.95 7.05
N LEU A 120 -14.79 -5.35 7.43
CA LEU A 120 -15.10 -6.74 7.79
C LEU A 120 -15.27 -7.69 6.59
N VAL A 121 -15.04 -7.19 5.38
CA VAL A 121 -15.29 -7.91 4.12
C VAL A 121 -14.16 -8.88 3.76
N LEU A 122 -12.93 -8.58 4.18
CA LEU A 122 -11.75 -9.39 3.83
C LEU A 122 -11.72 -10.71 4.60
N ASN A 123 -11.26 -11.76 3.91
CA ASN A 123 -11.01 -13.07 4.47
C ASN A 123 -9.77 -13.71 3.82
N GLU A 124 -9.27 -14.80 4.40
CA GLU A 124 -8.04 -15.47 3.94
C GLU A 124 -8.09 -15.93 2.48
N LYS A 125 -9.27 -16.22 1.93
CA LYS A 125 -9.41 -16.62 0.52
C LYS A 125 -9.06 -15.51 -0.46
N ALA A 126 -9.11 -14.25 -0.02
CA ALA A 126 -8.75 -13.10 -0.84
C ALA A 126 -7.23 -12.89 -0.94
N ILE A 127 -6.44 -13.44 -0.01
CA ILE A 127 -4.98 -13.21 0.07
C ILE A 127 -4.27 -13.49 -1.27
N PRO A 128 -4.42 -14.65 -1.93
CA PRO A 128 -3.69 -14.94 -3.17
C PRO A 128 -4.03 -13.95 -4.30
N PHE A 129 -5.29 -13.50 -4.37
CA PHE A 129 -5.72 -12.53 -5.37
C PHE A 129 -5.11 -11.15 -5.11
N MET A 130 -5.10 -10.70 -3.85
CA MET A 130 -4.48 -9.43 -3.44
C MET A 130 -2.96 -9.44 -3.67
N GLN A 131 -2.28 -10.56 -3.40
CA GLN A 131 -0.85 -10.71 -3.69
C GLN A 131 -0.59 -10.60 -5.19
N LYS A 132 -1.40 -11.25 -6.02
CA LYS A 132 -1.30 -11.16 -7.48
C LYS A 132 -1.54 -9.73 -7.97
N GLU A 133 -2.58 -9.05 -7.46
CA GLU A 133 -2.89 -7.66 -7.79
C GLU A 133 -1.73 -6.72 -7.43
N ASN A 134 -1.15 -6.86 -6.24
CA ASN A 134 0.00 -6.07 -5.80
C ASN A 134 1.20 -6.26 -6.75
N ALA A 135 1.55 -7.51 -7.06
CA ALA A 135 2.65 -7.81 -7.97
C ALA A 135 2.43 -7.24 -9.39
N LEU A 136 1.19 -7.27 -9.90
CA LEU A 136 0.84 -6.66 -11.18
C LEU A 136 0.91 -5.14 -11.14
N SER A 137 0.47 -4.51 -10.05
CA SER A 137 0.60 -3.07 -9.82
C SER A 137 2.06 -2.64 -9.80
N THR A 138 2.89 -3.35 -9.04
CA THR A 138 4.35 -3.11 -9.00
C THR A 138 4.99 -3.28 -10.38
N LYS A 139 4.56 -4.27 -11.17
CA LYS A 139 5.03 -4.46 -12.55
C LYS A 139 4.66 -3.26 -13.43
N TYR A 140 3.42 -2.77 -13.35
CA TYR A 140 2.96 -1.57 -14.06
C TYR A 140 3.81 -0.35 -13.70
N ASP A 141 4.02 -0.12 -12.42
CA ASP A 141 4.80 1.02 -11.92
C ASP A 141 6.26 0.97 -12.42
N LYS A 142 6.87 -0.21 -12.46
CA LYS A 142 8.21 -0.40 -13.02
C LYS A 142 8.30 -0.05 -14.51
N ILE A 143 7.30 -0.39 -15.32
CA ILE A 143 7.24 -0.01 -16.75
C ILE A 143 7.21 1.52 -16.89
N ILE A 144 6.34 2.18 -16.13
CA ILE A 144 6.21 3.65 -16.15
C ILE A 144 7.49 4.34 -15.66
N ALA A 145 8.06 3.88 -14.55
CA ALA A 145 9.26 4.48 -13.94
C ALA A 145 10.49 4.35 -14.85
N ASN A 146 10.64 3.20 -15.55
CA ASN A 146 11.78 2.94 -16.44
C ASN A 146 11.51 3.31 -17.90
N SER A 147 10.43 4.04 -18.18
CA SER A 147 10.08 4.45 -19.53
C SER A 147 11.17 5.33 -20.17
N LYS A 148 11.40 5.15 -21.49
CA LYS A 148 12.41 5.88 -22.26
C LYS A 148 11.77 6.59 -23.43
N ILE A 149 11.35 7.83 -23.21
CA ILE A 149 10.69 8.67 -24.19
C ILE A 149 11.70 9.65 -24.79
N LYS A 150 12.09 9.44 -26.05
CA LYS A 150 13.00 10.34 -26.76
C LYS A 150 12.22 11.54 -27.30
N PHE A 151 12.56 12.74 -26.85
CA PHE A 151 11.93 13.96 -27.30
C PHE A 151 12.98 15.08 -27.46
N ARG A 152 13.11 15.66 -28.68
CA ARG A 152 14.04 16.74 -29.04
C ARG A 152 15.47 16.53 -28.54
N GLY A 153 16.01 15.31 -28.75
CA GLY A 153 17.41 14.97 -28.41
C GLY A 153 17.66 14.68 -26.92
N LYS A 154 16.61 14.65 -26.11
CA LYS A 154 16.66 14.24 -24.69
C LYS A 154 15.83 12.99 -24.46
N GLU A 155 16.15 12.27 -23.42
CA GLU A 155 15.38 11.11 -22.95
C GLU A 155 14.65 11.50 -21.66
N TYR A 156 13.38 11.13 -21.58
CA TYR A 156 12.49 11.40 -20.45
C TYR A 156 11.81 10.09 -20.02
N THR A 157 11.44 10.00 -18.74
CA THR A 157 10.42 9.06 -18.31
C THR A 157 9.03 9.70 -18.43
N VAL A 158 7.96 8.92 -18.21
CA VAL A 158 6.57 9.43 -18.29
C VAL A 158 6.34 10.59 -17.31
N SER A 159 6.88 10.49 -16.08
CA SER A 159 6.61 11.43 -14.98
C SER A 159 7.01 12.89 -15.26
N PRO A 160 8.15 13.24 -15.87
CA PRO A 160 8.49 14.61 -16.20
C PRO A 160 7.87 15.15 -17.51
N MET A 161 7.06 14.35 -18.23
CA MET A 161 6.40 14.81 -19.47
C MET A 161 5.30 15.86 -19.29
N PRO A 162 4.47 15.88 -18.21
CA PRO A 162 3.35 16.81 -18.09
C PRO A 162 3.65 18.29 -18.35
N PRO A 163 4.76 18.88 -17.83
CA PRO A 163 5.11 20.25 -18.18
C PRO A 163 5.38 20.49 -19.67
N LEU A 164 5.93 19.50 -20.37
CA LEU A 164 6.16 19.57 -21.83
C LEU A 164 4.83 19.54 -22.61
N LEU A 165 3.86 18.75 -22.11
CA LEU A 165 2.52 18.67 -22.69
C LEU A 165 1.66 19.93 -22.47
N GLN A 166 2.12 20.85 -21.61
CA GLN A 166 1.47 22.15 -21.32
C GLN A 166 2.21 23.34 -21.94
N ASN A 167 3.20 23.12 -22.79
CA ASN A 167 3.94 24.19 -23.44
C ASN A 167 3.00 25.14 -24.23
N PRO A 168 3.19 26.49 -24.17
CA PRO A 168 2.38 27.44 -24.94
C PRO A 168 2.41 27.20 -26.45
N ASP A 169 3.53 26.74 -27.00
CA ASP A 169 3.66 26.40 -28.41
C ASP A 169 2.87 25.12 -28.74
N ARG A 170 1.95 25.24 -29.67
CA ARG A 170 1.07 24.13 -30.09
C ARG A 170 1.81 23.01 -30.80
N GLU A 171 2.77 23.34 -31.67
CA GLU A 171 3.53 22.31 -32.41
C GLU A 171 4.47 21.56 -31.44
N PHE A 172 5.09 22.27 -30.51
CA PHE A 172 5.87 21.63 -29.45
C PHE A 172 5.03 20.66 -28.64
N ARG A 173 3.81 21.06 -28.20
CA ARG A 173 2.90 20.17 -27.47
C ARG A 173 2.53 18.92 -28.27
N LYS A 174 2.19 19.11 -29.57
CA LYS A 174 1.83 18.01 -30.46
C LYS A 174 2.94 16.98 -30.56
N GLU A 175 4.19 17.43 -30.81
CA GLU A 175 5.35 16.55 -30.85
C GLU A 175 5.56 15.82 -29.52
N ALA A 176 5.41 16.51 -28.38
CA ALA A 176 5.53 15.90 -27.05
C ALA A 176 4.45 14.85 -26.79
N TYR A 177 3.19 15.12 -27.17
CA TYR A 177 2.10 14.13 -27.12
C TYR A 177 2.37 12.92 -28.01
N GLN A 178 2.88 13.12 -29.23
CA GLN A 178 3.23 12.02 -30.13
C GLN A 178 4.36 11.17 -29.57
N ALA A 179 5.41 11.79 -29.02
CA ALA A 179 6.50 11.05 -28.39
C ALA A 179 6.02 10.20 -27.20
N ARG A 180 5.12 10.77 -26.37
CA ARG A 180 4.52 10.04 -25.25
C ARG A 180 3.59 8.91 -25.73
N ALA A 181 2.73 9.17 -26.73
CA ALA A 181 1.80 8.18 -27.28
C ALA A 181 2.55 6.98 -27.84
N LYS A 182 3.64 7.22 -28.58
CA LYS A 182 4.48 6.18 -29.14
C LYS A 182 5.01 5.20 -28.07
N PHE A 183 5.41 5.67 -26.89
CA PHE A 183 5.82 4.80 -25.79
C PHE A 183 4.69 3.86 -25.38
N PHE A 184 3.46 4.36 -25.23
CA PHE A 184 2.32 3.53 -24.83
C PHE A 184 1.90 2.56 -25.96
N GLU A 185 2.00 2.95 -27.22
CA GLU A 185 1.77 2.06 -28.38
C GLU A 185 2.80 0.93 -28.42
N GLU A 186 4.07 1.22 -28.18
CA GLU A 186 5.16 0.23 -28.17
C GLU A 186 5.05 -0.78 -27.00
N HIS A 187 4.38 -0.42 -25.89
CA HIS A 187 4.19 -1.27 -24.71
C HIS A 187 2.72 -1.72 -24.54
N GLN A 188 1.87 -1.53 -25.55
CA GLN A 188 0.44 -1.83 -25.45
C GLN A 188 0.16 -3.26 -25.02
N GLU A 189 0.78 -4.25 -25.64
CA GLU A 189 0.58 -5.66 -25.31
C GLU A 189 0.94 -5.98 -23.86
N GLU A 190 1.96 -5.31 -23.31
CA GLU A 190 2.40 -5.51 -21.93
C GLU A 190 1.39 -4.89 -20.94
N PHE A 191 0.88 -3.68 -21.21
CA PHE A 191 -0.19 -3.06 -20.41
C PHE A 191 -1.49 -3.85 -20.48
N ASP A 192 -1.90 -4.27 -21.69
CA ASP A 192 -3.11 -5.05 -21.88
C ASP A 192 -3.03 -6.41 -21.13
N SER A 193 -1.85 -7.06 -21.14
CA SER A 193 -1.63 -8.30 -20.39
C SER A 193 -1.74 -8.10 -18.87
N ILE A 194 -1.18 -7.00 -18.35
CA ILE A 194 -1.29 -6.67 -16.90
C ILE A 194 -2.76 -6.45 -16.54
N TYR A 195 -3.48 -5.64 -17.32
CA TYR A 195 -4.89 -5.36 -17.10
C TYR A 195 -5.76 -6.62 -17.15
N ASP A 196 -5.56 -7.44 -18.16
CA ASP A 196 -6.25 -8.73 -18.34
C ASP A 196 -6.07 -9.66 -17.14
N GLU A 197 -4.86 -9.68 -16.56
CA GLU A 197 -4.57 -10.49 -15.39
C GLU A 197 -5.14 -9.92 -14.09
N MET A 198 -5.34 -8.60 -14.01
CA MET A 198 -5.97 -7.95 -12.86
C MET A 198 -7.50 -8.19 -12.79
N VAL A 199 -8.16 -8.32 -13.96
CA VAL A 199 -9.63 -8.46 -14.01
C VAL A 199 -10.10 -9.93 -14.07
N LYS A 200 -9.21 -10.88 -14.21
CA LYS A 200 -9.48 -12.34 -14.16
C LYS A 200 -9.45 -12.87 -12.74
#